data_e3c366ae3e6b1807de927460918c78d9
#
_entry.id   e3c366ae3e6b1807de927460918c78d9
#
_cell.length_a   1.000
_cell.length_b   1.000
_cell.length_c   1.000
_cell.angle_alpha   90.00
_cell.angle_beta   90.00
_cell.angle_gamma   90.00
#
_symmetry.space_group_name_H-M   'P 1'
#
loop_
_entity.id
_entity.type
_entity.pdbx_description
1 polymer ?
#
loop_
_entity_poly.entity_id
_entity_poly.type
_entity_poly.pdbx_seq_one_letter_code
_entity_poly.pdbx_strand_id
1 'polypeptide(L)'
;MKILCVLYEDPSDGMPEKYPLTALPVISNYPDGMPLPTPKGRDFDAGTLLGCVSGELGLRKFLEDRGHSLVVTSDKDADGCEADRELVDADIVISQPFWPYYLTNRRIESAQNLKLAITAGIGSDHVDLQAAMDNNIDVVEVTYCNSRSVAEHIVMMILAMVRDYHPQHQIVKDGGWHIADAVKRSYDVEGMHIGTIAAGRIGYDMLRKMAPFDVHLHYNDRHRLPAEKEAELNLQYHETVESLVGVCDVINISCPLHPETEHLFNEELLAKCKPGAYLINTARGKICDRAAIARALESGQLSGYAGDVWFPQPAPTDHPWRSMPNHGMTPHTSGTTLSAQTRYADGVREILECFFDGNRIREEYMIVSGGKLAGAGAHAYSAGTATDGSEEAANFRSK
;
A
#
# COMPACT_ATOMS: atom_id res chain seq x y z
N MET A 1 17.61 13.40 20.67
CA MET A 1 16.61 12.32 20.54
C MET A 1 17.18 11.21 19.69
N LYS A 2 16.76 9.99 19.95
CA LYS A 2 17.08 8.80 19.14
C LYS A 2 15.92 8.47 18.22
N ILE A 3 16.18 8.38 16.94
CA ILE A 3 15.21 8.04 15.91
C ILE A 3 15.56 6.67 15.37
N LEU A 4 14.61 5.72 15.48
CA LEU A 4 14.71 4.40 14.88
C LEU A 4 13.95 4.39 13.55
N CYS A 5 14.60 4.02 12.47
CA CYS A 5 14.03 3.92 11.15
C CYS A 5 14.09 2.47 10.67
N VAL A 6 12.94 1.82 10.54
CA VAL A 6 12.84 0.43 10.09
C VAL A 6 12.39 0.40 8.64
N LEU A 7 13.33 0.12 7.74
CA LEU A 7 13.16 0.17 6.29
C LEU A 7 13.50 -1.16 5.63
N TYR A 8 13.32 -1.23 4.31
CA TYR A 8 13.79 -2.34 3.49
C TYR A 8 15.31 -2.51 3.60
N GLU A 9 15.77 -3.72 3.34
CA GLU A 9 17.18 -3.98 3.07
C GLU A 9 17.65 -3.18 1.85
N ASP A 10 18.93 -2.79 1.86
CA ASP A 10 19.52 -2.14 0.69
C ASP A 10 19.41 -3.08 -0.52
N PRO A 11 18.88 -2.63 -1.67
CA PRO A 11 18.76 -3.44 -2.86
C PRO A 11 20.08 -4.03 -3.36
N SER A 12 21.21 -3.38 -3.07
CA SER A 12 22.53 -3.89 -3.41
C SER A 12 22.90 -5.17 -2.66
N ASP A 13 22.35 -5.38 -1.47
CA ASP A 13 22.68 -6.52 -0.61
C ASP A 13 21.69 -7.68 -0.75
N GLY A 14 20.44 -7.42 -1.11
CA GLY A 14 19.37 -8.42 -1.10
C GLY A 14 18.83 -8.86 -2.46
N MET A 15 19.25 -8.23 -3.56
CA MET A 15 18.72 -8.56 -4.88
C MET A 15 19.43 -9.76 -5.50
N PRO A 16 18.67 -10.72 -6.09
CA PRO A 16 19.27 -11.77 -6.91
C PRO A 16 20.10 -11.16 -8.05
N GLU A 17 21.25 -11.75 -8.36
CA GLU A 17 22.14 -11.30 -9.46
C GLU A 17 21.43 -11.09 -10.81
N LYS A 18 20.36 -11.87 -11.06
CA LYS A 18 19.54 -11.73 -12.27
C LYS A 18 18.75 -10.42 -12.38
N TYR A 19 18.74 -9.61 -11.31
CA TYR A 19 18.08 -8.30 -11.29
C TYR A 19 19.08 -7.21 -10.88
N PRO A 20 20.10 -6.91 -11.69
CA PRO A 20 21.18 -5.99 -11.33
C PRO A 20 20.71 -4.54 -11.41
N LEU A 21 19.93 -4.06 -10.42
CA LEU A 21 19.44 -2.67 -10.37
C LEU A 21 20.60 -1.68 -10.32
N THR A 22 21.72 -2.06 -9.73
CA THR A 22 22.95 -1.24 -9.69
C THR A 22 23.55 -0.96 -11.06
N ALA A 23 23.24 -1.75 -12.07
CA ALA A 23 23.68 -1.54 -13.44
C ALA A 23 22.77 -0.61 -14.26
N LEU A 24 21.59 -0.24 -13.73
CA LEU A 24 20.65 0.62 -14.42
C LEU A 24 20.98 2.09 -14.12
N PRO A 25 20.95 2.98 -15.13
CA PRO A 25 21.15 4.39 -14.90
C PRO A 25 20.00 4.95 -14.04
N VAL A 26 20.34 5.81 -13.09
CA VAL A 26 19.34 6.55 -12.31
C VAL A 26 18.70 7.60 -13.22
N ILE A 27 17.37 7.57 -13.32
CA ILE A 27 16.61 8.57 -14.07
C ILE A 27 16.38 9.76 -13.16
N SER A 28 17.05 10.88 -13.44
CA SER A 28 16.87 12.14 -12.69
C SER A 28 15.76 13.03 -13.28
N ASN A 29 15.36 12.78 -14.52
CA ASN A 29 14.34 13.52 -15.22
C ASN A 29 13.31 12.58 -15.85
N TYR A 30 12.09 13.07 -16.08
CA TYR A 30 11.14 12.38 -16.93
C TYR A 30 11.62 12.35 -18.39
N PRO A 31 11.11 11.43 -19.24
CA PRO A 31 11.55 11.28 -20.63
C PRO A 31 11.44 12.53 -21.51
N ASP A 32 10.58 13.49 -21.15
CA ASP A 32 10.43 14.78 -21.81
C ASP A 32 11.38 15.88 -21.27
N GLY A 33 12.32 15.51 -20.40
CA GLY A 33 13.25 16.43 -19.77
C GLY A 33 12.70 17.16 -18.53
N MET A 34 11.46 16.84 -18.10
CA MET A 34 10.95 17.39 -16.85
C MET A 34 11.67 16.77 -15.65
N PRO A 35 12.03 17.57 -14.64
CA PRO A 35 12.62 17.04 -13.43
C PRO A 35 11.64 16.12 -12.70
N LEU A 36 12.15 15.09 -12.02
CA LEU A 36 11.34 14.30 -11.10
C LEU A 36 10.70 15.22 -10.06
N PRO A 37 9.44 14.96 -9.66
CA PRO A 37 8.78 15.77 -8.65
C PRO A 37 9.56 15.67 -7.34
N THR A 38 10.16 16.78 -6.95
CA THR A 38 10.85 16.94 -5.67
C THR A 38 10.03 17.83 -4.75
N PRO A 39 10.18 17.70 -3.44
CA PRO A 39 9.54 18.61 -2.50
C PRO A 39 10.01 20.05 -2.71
N LYS A 40 9.06 20.99 -2.66
CA LYS A 40 9.41 22.42 -2.83
C LYS A 40 10.24 22.92 -1.66
N GLY A 41 11.37 23.57 -1.97
CA GLY A 41 12.23 24.21 -0.99
C GLY A 41 13.16 23.24 -0.24
N ARG A 42 13.28 22.00 -0.69
CA ARG A 42 14.19 21.02 -0.11
C ARG A 42 15.20 20.54 -1.15
N ASP A 43 16.45 20.42 -0.72
CA ASP A 43 17.52 19.85 -1.54
C ASP A 43 17.44 18.33 -1.50
N PHE A 44 16.66 17.78 -2.41
CA PHE A 44 16.66 16.36 -2.74
C PHE A 44 17.50 16.15 -3.99
N ASP A 45 18.62 15.47 -3.85
CA ASP A 45 19.33 14.95 -5.01
C ASP A 45 18.51 13.79 -5.61
N ALA A 46 18.14 13.91 -6.87
CA ALA A 46 17.39 12.88 -7.58
C ALA A 46 18.08 11.51 -7.54
N GLY A 47 19.41 11.47 -7.52
CA GLY A 47 20.20 10.24 -7.37
C GLY A 47 20.02 9.54 -6.04
N THR A 48 19.57 10.23 -4.98
CA THR A 48 19.32 9.65 -3.66
C THR A 48 17.91 9.06 -3.51
N LEU A 49 17.02 9.20 -4.50
CA LEU A 49 15.66 8.69 -4.43
C LEU A 49 15.61 7.17 -4.21
N LEU A 50 16.54 6.41 -4.76
CA LEU A 50 16.64 4.98 -4.49
C LEU A 50 16.93 4.69 -3.02
N GLY A 51 17.75 5.52 -2.38
CA GLY A 51 18.03 5.46 -0.95
C GLY A 51 16.82 5.79 -0.07
N CYS A 52 15.76 6.41 -0.61
CA CYS A 52 14.54 6.66 0.15
C CYS A 52 13.71 5.39 0.46
N VAL A 53 13.89 4.31 -0.30
CA VAL A 53 13.19 3.01 -0.04
C VAL A 53 13.99 2.14 0.91
N SER A 54 15.27 1.99 0.66
CA SER A 54 16.19 1.07 1.34
C SER A 54 17.25 1.76 2.18
N GLY A 55 17.20 3.09 2.28
CA GLY A 55 18.17 3.88 2.99
C GLY A 55 17.57 4.66 4.15
N GLU A 56 18.02 5.86 4.32
CA GLU A 56 17.78 6.70 5.49
C GLU A 56 16.69 7.75 5.28
N LEU A 57 15.86 7.60 4.24
CA LEU A 57 14.87 8.63 3.81
C LEU A 57 15.49 10.03 3.60
N GLY A 58 16.79 10.10 3.34
CA GLY A 58 17.52 11.36 3.27
C GLY A 58 17.60 12.13 4.61
N LEU A 59 17.39 11.44 5.74
CA LEU A 59 17.24 12.11 7.05
C LEU A 59 18.54 12.24 7.83
N ARG A 60 19.59 11.46 7.56
CA ARG A 60 20.78 11.40 8.41
C ARG A 60 21.40 12.77 8.67
N LYS A 61 21.79 13.46 7.61
CA LYS A 61 22.40 14.78 7.74
C LYS A 61 21.48 15.78 8.46
N PHE A 62 20.20 15.78 8.12
CA PHE A 62 19.19 16.64 8.74
C PHE A 62 19.08 16.43 10.25
N LEU A 63 19.13 15.18 10.71
CA LEU A 63 19.01 14.80 12.11
C LEU A 63 20.33 15.07 12.87
N GLU A 64 21.47 14.70 12.30
CA GLU A 64 22.78 14.90 12.92
C GLU A 64 23.11 16.38 13.08
N ASP A 65 22.80 17.21 12.08
CA ASP A 65 22.98 18.67 12.17
C ASP A 65 22.15 19.32 13.31
N ARG A 66 21.08 18.64 13.77
CA ARG A 66 20.23 19.03 14.89
C ARG A 66 20.60 18.33 16.22
N GLY A 67 21.65 17.53 16.23
CA GLY A 67 22.12 16.81 17.42
C GLY A 67 21.24 15.59 17.79
N HIS A 68 20.54 15.01 16.82
CA HIS A 68 19.78 13.77 16.97
C HIS A 68 20.58 12.58 16.42
N SER A 69 20.29 11.36 16.90
CA SER A 69 20.86 10.13 16.39
C SER A 69 19.84 9.38 15.53
N LEU A 70 20.31 8.81 14.41
CA LEU A 70 19.51 7.99 13.51
C LEU A 70 20.07 6.57 13.46
N VAL A 71 19.23 5.60 13.84
CA VAL A 71 19.49 4.17 13.65
C VAL A 71 18.59 3.67 12.53
N VAL A 72 19.17 2.98 11.56
CA VAL A 72 18.43 2.39 10.42
C VAL A 72 18.66 0.89 10.43
N THR A 73 17.59 0.12 10.34
CA THR A 73 17.68 -1.35 10.29
C THR A 73 16.57 -1.95 9.45
N SER A 74 16.82 -3.10 8.86
CA SER A 74 15.82 -3.98 8.22
C SER A 74 15.49 -5.20 9.07
N ASP A 75 16.28 -5.49 10.11
CA ASP A 75 16.09 -6.62 11.03
C ASP A 75 14.96 -6.34 12.03
N LYS A 76 13.76 -6.91 11.75
CA LYS A 76 12.50 -6.57 12.42
C LYS A 76 11.59 -7.75 12.79
N ASP A 77 11.89 -8.96 12.32
CA ASP A 77 10.91 -10.05 12.35
C ASP A 77 11.07 -11.02 13.51
N ALA A 78 12.30 -11.24 13.99
CA ALA A 78 12.57 -12.12 15.12
C ALA A 78 12.35 -11.40 16.46
N ASP A 79 11.95 -12.15 17.48
CA ASP A 79 11.98 -11.63 18.86
C ASP A 79 13.40 -11.23 19.25
N GLY A 80 13.54 -10.01 19.77
CA GLY A 80 14.84 -9.44 20.10
C GLY A 80 15.70 -9.11 18.89
N CYS A 81 15.09 -8.90 17.72
CA CYS A 81 15.75 -8.36 16.53
C CYS A 81 16.42 -7.01 16.81
N GLU A 82 17.20 -6.51 15.87
CA GLU A 82 17.85 -5.20 16.05
C GLU A 82 16.82 -4.09 16.28
N ALA A 83 15.73 -4.06 15.51
CA ALA A 83 14.67 -3.08 15.71
C ALA A 83 14.07 -3.12 17.13
N ASP A 84 13.87 -4.30 17.71
CA ASP A 84 13.36 -4.44 19.10
C ASP A 84 14.37 -3.89 20.12
N ARG A 85 15.67 -4.16 19.94
CA ARG A 85 16.72 -3.64 20.85
C ARG A 85 16.83 -2.14 20.78
N GLU A 86 16.79 -1.58 19.58
CA GLU A 86 16.93 -0.15 19.35
C GLU A 86 15.68 0.65 19.71
N LEU A 87 14.51 -0.03 19.74
CA LEU A 87 13.24 0.59 20.13
C LEU A 87 13.18 0.96 21.62
N VAL A 88 13.86 0.20 22.49
CA VAL A 88 13.76 0.34 23.97
C VAL A 88 13.99 1.78 24.43
N ASP A 89 14.94 2.48 23.84
CA ASP A 89 15.31 3.86 24.19
C ASP A 89 15.07 4.87 23.07
N ALA A 90 14.38 4.46 21.99
CA ALA A 90 14.02 5.36 20.90
C ALA A 90 12.94 6.37 21.33
N ASP A 91 13.12 7.64 20.94
CA ASP A 91 12.10 8.68 21.11
C ASP A 91 11.06 8.67 19.98
N ILE A 92 11.50 8.29 18.76
CA ILE A 92 10.69 8.27 17.55
C ILE A 92 10.97 6.98 16.79
N VAL A 93 9.90 6.34 16.28
CA VAL A 93 10.01 5.22 15.34
C VAL A 93 9.42 5.60 14.00
N ILE A 94 10.12 5.28 12.91
CA ILE A 94 9.66 5.44 11.53
C ILE A 94 9.57 4.06 10.91
N SER A 95 8.42 3.72 10.35
CA SER A 95 8.17 2.44 9.68
C SER A 95 7.46 2.64 8.35
N GLN A 96 7.24 1.56 7.62
CA GLN A 96 6.59 1.59 6.30
C GLN A 96 5.56 0.48 6.17
N PRO A 97 4.40 0.70 5.54
CA PRO A 97 3.37 -0.32 5.38
C PRO A 97 3.78 -1.45 4.42
N PHE A 98 4.74 -1.22 3.51
CA PHE A 98 5.21 -2.22 2.53
C PHE A 98 6.32 -3.13 3.09
N TRP A 99 6.95 -2.74 4.21
CA TRP A 99 7.87 -3.55 5.01
C TRP A 99 7.55 -3.34 6.49
N PRO A 100 6.38 -3.80 6.96
CA PRO A 100 5.83 -3.36 8.23
C PRO A 100 6.69 -3.87 9.40
N TYR A 101 7.14 -2.95 10.24
CA TYR A 101 7.55 -3.24 11.60
C TYR A 101 6.30 -3.13 12.47
N TYR A 102 5.72 -4.29 12.82
CA TYR A 102 4.49 -4.32 13.61
C TYR A 102 4.76 -3.78 15.01
N LEU A 103 4.36 -2.55 15.28
CA LEU A 103 4.46 -1.89 16.58
C LEU A 103 3.31 -2.37 17.48
N THR A 104 3.47 -3.58 18.01
CA THR A 104 2.49 -4.26 18.86
C THR A 104 2.43 -3.66 20.24
N ASN A 105 1.39 -3.98 21.03
CA ASN A 105 1.30 -3.58 22.45
C ASN A 105 2.58 -3.95 23.22
N ARG A 106 3.11 -5.16 23.06
CA ARG A 106 4.36 -5.60 23.71
C ARG A 106 5.56 -4.70 23.37
N ARG A 107 5.70 -4.32 22.10
CA ARG A 107 6.76 -3.42 21.62
C ARG A 107 6.59 -2.01 22.17
N ILE A 108 5.36 -1.52 22.17
CA ILE A 108 5.03 -0.21 22.77
C ILE A 108 5.35 -0.19 24.26
N GLU A 109 4.96 -1.21 25.01
CA GLU A 109 5.27 -1.32 26.44
C GLU A 109 6.78 -1.37 26.72
N SER A 110 7.58 -1.93 25.82
CA SER A 110 9.04 -1.96 25.94
C SER A 110 9.73 -0.62 25.61
N ALA A 111 9.05 0.26 24.87
CA ALA A 111 9.59 1.51 24.34
C ALA A 111 9.48 2.64 25.35
N GLN A 112 10.44 2.73 26.27
CA GLN A 112 10.39 3.61 27.45
C GLN A 112 10.32 5.12 27.16
N ASN A 113 10.84 5.54 25.99
CA ASN A 113 10.98 6.95 25.62
C ASN A 113 10.10 7.34 24.41
N LEU A 114 9.37 6.40 23.82
CA LEU A 114 8.67 6.59 22.56
C LEU A 114 7.55 7.65 22.70
N LYS A 115 7.59 8.66 21.84
CA LYS A 115 6.65 9.78 21.81
C LYS A 115 5.89 9.84 20.49
N LEU A 116 6.50 9.36 19.40
CA LEU A 116 5.97 9.53 18.05
C LEU A 116 6.27 8.29 17.19
N ALA A 117 5.23 7.74 16.58
CA ALA A 117 5.35 6.72 15.56
C ALA A 117 4.94 7.31 14.21
N ILE A 118 5.83 7.21 13.21
CA ILE A 118 5.63 7.78 11.86
C ILE A 118 5.52 6.64 10.86
N THR A 119 4.44 6.63 10.10
CA THR A 119 4.32 5.78 8.91
C THR A 119 4.80 6.55 7.68
N ALA A 120 5.95 6.17 7.13
CA ALA A 120 6.46 6.72 5.87
C ALA A 120 5.69 6.08 4.69
N GLY A 121 4.47 6.51 4.50
CA GLY A 121 3.50 5.96 3.56
C GLY A 121 2.07 6.21 4.03
N ILE A 122 1.12 5.46 3.48
CA ILE A 122 -0.30 5.48 3.87
C ILE A 122 -0.69 4.10 4.39
N GLY A 123 -1.31 4.09 5.58
CA GLY A 123 -1.79 2.90 6.26
C GLY A 123 -0.97 2.54 7.48
N SER A 124 -1.50 2.87 8.65
CA SER A 124 -0.88 2.65 9.98
C SER A 124 -1.46 1.44 10.70
N ASP A 125 -2.02 0.49 9.97
CA ASP A 125 -2.60 -0.76 10.50
C ASP A 125 -1.55 -1.73 11.07
N HIS A 126 -0.27 -1.45 10.89
CA HIS A 126 0.84 -2.15 11.53
C HIS A 126 1.21 -1.57 12.91
N VAL A 127 0.51 -0.53 13.37
CA VAL A 127 0.66 0.08 14.70
C VAL A 127 -0.54 -0.27 15.55
N ASP A 128 -0.33 -0.77 16.76
CA ASP A 128 -1.39 -0.96 17.75
C ASP A 128 -1.84 0.41 18.26
N LEU A 129 -2.92 0.92 17.65
CA LEU A 129 -3.42 2.27 17.95
C LEU A 129 -3.99 2.38 19.36
N GLN A 130 -4.57 1.29 19.91
CA GLN A 130 -5.06 1.31 21.29
C GLN A 130 -3.90 1.42 22.26
N ALA A 131 -2.87 0.60 22.10
CA ALA A 131 -1.67 0.69 22.92
C ALA A 131 -0.98 2.05 22.78
N ALA A 132 -0.94 2.64 21.58
CA ALA A 132 -0.41 3.99 21.38
C ALA A 132 -1.21 5.05 22.15
N MET A 133 -2.55 4.98 22.11
CA MET A 133 -3.43 5.88 22.88
C MET A 133 -3.22 5.72 24.38
N ASP A 134 -3.15 4.49 24.88
CA ASP A 134 -3.00 4.18 26.31
C ASP A 134 -1.64 4.65 26.87
N ASN A 135 -0.60 4.68 26.02
CA ASN A 135 0.74 5.16 26.35
C ASN A 135 1.03 6.60 25.91
N ASN A 136 0.01 7.33 25.44
CA ASN A 136 0.11 8.73 24.98
C ASN A 136 1.19 8.92 23.91
N ILE A 137 1.30 7.99 22.97
CA ILE A 137 2.19 8.05 21.81
C ILE A 137 1.39 8.62 20.63
N ASP A 138 1.90 9.68 20.01
CA ASP A 138 1.31 10.21 18.79
C ASP A 138 1.62 9.28 17.62
N VAL A 139 0.61 9.00 16.77
CA VAL A 139 0.77 8.21 15.54
C VAL A 139 0.40 9.08 14.35
N VAL A 140 1.28 9.13 13.38
CA VAL A 140 1.10 9.93 12.16
C VAL A 140 1.47 9.14 10.91
N GLU A 141 0.87 9.49 9.78
CA GLU A 141 1.22 8.93 8.48
C GLU A 141 1.39 10.03 7.44
N VAL A 142 2.22 9.78 6.43
CA VAL A 142 2.40 10.73 5.33
C VAL A 142 1.26 10.58 4.32
N THR A 143 0.13 11.14 4.68
CA THR A 143 -1.09 11.12 3.86
C THR A 143 -0.87 11.82 2.51
N TYR A 144 -1.48 11.32 1.44
CA TYR A 144 -1.38 11.77 0.02
C TYR A 144 -0.07 11.43 -0.71
N CYS A 145 0.96 10.94 -0.05
CA CYS A 145 2.27 10.75 -0.66
C CYS A 145 2.25 9.79 -1.86
N ASN A 146 1.47 8.72 -1.80
CA ASN A 146 1.49 7.65 -2.79
C ASN A 146 0.14 7.40 -3.50
N SER A 147 -0.92 8.13 -3.18
CA SER A 147 -2.27 7.90 -3.72
C SER A 147 -2.30 7.86 -5.26
N ARG A 148 -1.60 8.80 -5.91
CA ARG A 148 -1.49 8.85 -7.38
C ARG A 148 -0.78 7.61 -7.93
N SER A 149 0.33 7.21 -7.31
CA SER A 149 1.12 6.04 -7.74
C SER A 149 0.29 4.76 -7.64
N VAL A 150 -0.44 4.59 -6.54
CA VAL A 150 -1.34 3.44 -6.37
C VAL A 150 -2.46 3.45 -7.40
N ALA A 151 -3.10 4.60 -7.66
CA ALA A 151 -4.15 4.71 -8.67
C ALA A 151 -3.64 4.35 -10.08
N GLU A 152 -2.43 4.78 -10.45
CA GLU A 152 -1.78 4.42 -11.72
C GLU A 152 -1.45 2.93 -11.79
N HIS A 153 -1.00 2.34 -10.69
CA HIS A 153 -0.73 0.91 -10.59
C HIS A 153 -2.01 0.07 -10.77
N ILE A 154 -3.14 0.51 -10.18
CA ILE A 154 -4.44 -0.13 -10.38
C ILE A 154 -4.85 -0.11 -11.85
N VAL A 155 -4.73 1.04 -12.53
CA VAL A 155 -5.03 1.15 -13.96
C VAL A 155 -4.17 0.20 -14.79
N MET A 156 -2.87 0.15 -14.51
CA MET A 156 -1.94 -0.80 -15.14
C MET A 156 -2.41 -2.25 -14.94
N MET A 157 -2.77 -2.64 -13.70
CA MET A 157 -3.25 -3.98 -13.39
C MET A 157 -4.55 -4.31 -14.14
N ILE A 158 -5.51 -3.39 -14.18
CA ILE A 158 -6.76 -3.57 -14.93
C ILE A 158 -6.46 -3.87 -16.40
N LEU A 159 -5.66 -3.04 -17.05
CA LEU A 159 -5.30 -3.21 -18.46
C LEU A 159 -4.51 -4.51 -18.68
N ALA A 160 -3.55 -4.81 -17.79
CA ALA A 160 -2.75 -6.04 -17.92
C ALA A 160 -3.59 -7.31 -17.78
N MET A 161 -4.58 -7.32 -16.87
CA MET A 161 -5.47 -8.48 -16.66
C MET A 161 -6.48 -8.62 -17.78
N VAL A 162 -7.17 -7.56 -18.17
CA VAL A 162 -8.21 -7.59 -19.23
C VAL A 162 -7.58 -7.90 -20.59
N ARG A 163 -6.34 -7.42 -20.87
CA ARG A 163 -5.59 -7.70 -22.10
C ARG A 163 -4.81 -9.01 -22.05
N ASP A 164 -4.88 -9.76 -20.94
CA ASP A 164 -4.13 -11.02 -20.72
C ASP A 164 -2.62 -10.87 -20.99
N TYR A 165 -2.02 -9.75 -20.56
CA TYR A 165 -0.66 -9.36 -20.93
C TYR A 165 0.40 -10.33 -20.44
N HIS A 166 0.30 -10.82 -19.19
CA HIS A 166 1.33 -11.65 -18.58
C HIS A 166 1.56 -12.99 -19.32
N PRO A 167 0.53 -13.80 -19.62
CA PRO A 167 0.72 -15.02 -20.39
C PRO A 167 1.23 -14.75 -21.81
N GLN A 168 0.74 -13.69 -22.48
CA GLN A 168 1.21 -13.33 -23.83
C GLN A 168 2.69 -12.96 -23.83
N HIS A 169 3.13 -12.20 -22.84
CA HIS A 169 4.55 -11.87 -22.68
C HIS A 169 5.39 -13.12 -22.44
N GLN A 170 4.90 -14.06 -21.60
CA GLN A 170 5.60 -15.30 -21.32
C GLN A 170 5.74 -16.19 -22.56
N ILE A 171 4.69 -16.30 -23.38
CA ILE A 171 4.74 -17.03 -24.68
C ILE A 171 5.93 -16.54 -25.53
N VAL A 172 6.08 -15.22 -25.66
CA VAL A 172 7.18 -14.64 -26.45
C VAL A 172 8.54 -14.91 -25.80
N LYS A 173 8.65 -14.79 -24.48
CA LYS A 173 9.90 -15.09 -23.76
C LYS A 173 10.34 -16.54 -23.94
N ASP A 174 9.39 -17.47 -24.02
CA ASP A 174 9.64 -18.90 -24.21
C ASP A 174 9.87 -19.28 -25.70
N GLY A 175 9.95 -18.28 -26.58
CA GLY A 175 10.21 -18.48 -28.03
C GLY A 175 8.94 -18.85 -28.80
N GLY A 176 7.77 -18.78 -28.22
CA GLY A 176 6.49 -19.06 -28.85
C GLY A 176 5.95 -17.89 -29.68
N TRP A 177 5.01 -18.22 -30.60
CA TRP A 177 4.29 -17.23 -31.40
C TRP A 177 2.86 -17.74 -31.71
N HIS A 178 2.10 -18.01 -30.62
CA HIS A 178 0.78 -18.65 -30.72
C HIS A 178 -0.36 -17.61 -30.59
N ILE A 179 -0.64 -16.88 -31.68
CA ILE A 179 -1.61 -15.76 -31.66
C ILE A 179 -3.02 -16.24 -31.24
N ALA A 180 -3.48 -17.38 -31.79
CA ALA A 180 -4.81 -17.89 -31.52
C ALA A 180 -5.01 -18.25 -30.01
N ASP A 181 -3.97 -18.74 -29.35
CA ASP A 181 -4.01 -19.03 -27.91
C ASP A 181 -3.87 -17.76 -27.07
N ALA A 182 -3.01 -16.84 -27.50
CA ALA A 182 -2.75 -15.59 -26.79
C ALA A 182 -3.98 -14.68 -26.68
N VAL A 183 -4.89 -14.72 -27.67
CA VAL A 183 -6.06 -13.81 -27.68
C VAL A 183 -7.33 -14.40 -27.05
N LYS A 184 -7.32 -15.66 -26.62
CA LYS A 184 -8.52 -16.35 -26.08
C LYS A 184 -9.17 -15.64 -24.89
N ARG A 185 -8.42 -14.85 -24.15
CA ARG A 185 -8.83 -14.17 -22.92
C ARG A 185 -8.57 -12.66 -22.95
N SER A 186 -8.24 -12.11 -24.12
CA SER A 186 -7.94 -10.70 -24.28
C SER A 186 -9.16 -9.94 -24.75
N TYR A 187 -9.55 -8.92 -23.99
CA TYR A 187 -10.70 -8.07 -24.25
C TYR A 187 -10.30 -6.60 -24.30
N ASP A 188 -11.12 -5.75 -24.90
CA ASP A 188 -11.04 -4.31 -24.74
C ASP A 188 -11.78 -3.90 -23.46
N VAL A 189 -11.36 -2.82 -22.81
CA VAL A 189 -12.02 -2.30 -21.62
C VAL A 189 -13.19 -1.40 -21.94
N GLU A 190 -13.27 -0.89 -23.17
CA GLU A 190 -14.37 -0.04 -23.66
C GLU A 190 -15.73 -0.72 -23.37
N GLY A 191 -16.66 0.06 -22.80
CA GLY A 191 -17.98 -0.42 -22.42
C GLY A 191 -18.05 -1.32 -21.17
N MET A 192 -16.91 -1.66 -20.56
CA MET A 192 -16.91 -2.42 -19.31
C MET A 192 -17.40 -1.59 -18.13
N HIS A 193 -18.04 -2.25 -17.17
CA HIS A 193 -18.42 -1.70 -15.89
C HIS A 193 -17.27 -1.85 -14.90
N ILE A 194 -16.69 -0.74 -14.46
CA ILE A 194 -15.55 -0.71 -13.54
C ILE A 194 -15.97 -0.03 -12.24
N GLY A 195 -15.86 -0.76 -11.13
CA GLY A 195 -16.28 -0.28 -9.82
C GLY A 195 -15.15 -0.23 -8.79
N THR A 196 -15.28 0.66 -7.82
CA THR A 196 -14.40 0.70 -6.65
C THR A 196 -15.18 0.61 -5.36
N ILE A 197 -14.70 -0.20 -4.43
CA ILE A 197 -15.15 -0.23 -3.04
C ILE A 197 -14.28 0.75 -2.27
N ALA A 198 -14.88 1.78 -1.76
CA ALA A 198 -14.35 3.06 -1.31
C ALA A 198 -13.84 3.96 -2.45
N ALA A 199 -14.44 5.14 -2.53
CA ALA A 199 -14.11 6.20 -3.50
C ALA A 199 -13.37 7.37 -2.83
N GLY A 200 -12.46 7.03 -1.92
CA GLY A 200 -11.52 7.97 -1.33
C GLY A 200 -10.45 8.45 -2.34
N ARG A 201 -9.33 8.92 -1.84
CA ARG A 201 -8.25 9.51 -2.67
C ARG A 201 -7.76 8.59 -3.79
N ILE A 202 -7.57 7.30 -3.49
CA ILE A 202 -7.07 6.31 -4.46
C ILE A 202 -8.19 5.86 -5.38
N GLY A 203 -9.33 5.43 -4.82
CA GLY A 203 -10.45 4.92 -5.62
C GLY A 203 -11.00 5.96 -6.59
N TYR A 204 -11.19 7.21 -6.14
CA TYR A 204 -11.65 8.29 -7.02
C TYR A 204 -10.63 8.63 -8.11
N ASP A 205 -9.32 8.72 -7.78
CA ASP A 205 -8.28 9.02 -8.77
C ASP A 205 -8.14 7.89 -9.80
N MET A 206 -8.32 6.63 -9.39
CA MET A 206 -8.40 5.50 -10.31
C MET A 206 -9.59 5.63 -11.26
N LEU A 207 -10.81 5.93 -10.77
CA LEU A 207 -11.99 6.13 -11.61
C LEU A 207 -11.76 7.28 -12.61
N ARG A 208 -11.19 8.40 -12.15
CA ARG A 208 -10.84 9.55 -13.01
C ARG A 208 -9.85 9.16 -14.12
N LYS A 209 -8.86 8.30 -13.81
CA LYS A 209 -7.87 7.83 -14.79
C LYS A 209 -8.45 6.77 -15.76
N MET A 210 -9.51 6.07 -15.36
CA MET A 210 -10.21 5.09 -16.21
C MET A 210 -11.26 5.76 -17.12
N ALA A 211 -11.80 6.93 -16.77
CA ALA A 211 -12.82 7.62 -17.56
C ALA A 211 -12.49 7.76 -19.07
N PRO A 212 -11.25 8.09 -19.49
CA PRO A 212 -10.90 8.21 -20.91
C PRO A 212 -10.91 6.89 -21.71
N PHE A 213 -11.16 5.76 -21.08
CA PHE A 213 -11.26 4.45 -21.74
C PHE A 213 -12.70 4.09 -22.14
N ASP A 214 -13.63 5.05 -22.10
CA ASP A 214 -15.04 4.87 -22.47
C ASP A 214 -15.74 3.74 -21.70
N VAL A 215 -15.51 3.68 -20.40
CA VAL A 215 -16.03 2.68 -19.45
C VAL A 215 -17.19 3.24 -18.63
N HIS A 216 -18.03 2.37 -18.07
CA HIS A 216 -19.04 2.72 -17.08
C HIS A 216 -18.47 2.68 -15.69
N LEU A 217 -18.50 3.80 -14.95
CA LEU A 217 -17.83 3.94 -13.66
C LEU A 217 -18.82 3.83 -12.51
N HIS A 218 -18.45 2.99 -11.53
CA HIS A 218 -19.28 2.67 -10.38
C HIS A 218 -18.48 2.84 -9.08
N TYR A 219 -19.17 3.15 -8.00
CA TYR A 219 -18.54 3.14 -6.68
C TYR A 219 -19.53 2.77 -5.57
N ASN A 220 -19.00 2.20 -4.51
CA ASN A 220 -19.61 2.07 -3.20
C ASN A 220 -18.71 2.77 -2.17
N ASP A 221 -19.30 3.51 -1.27
CA ASP A 221 -18.60 4.14 -0.15
C ASP A 221 -19.58 4.33 1.00
N ARG A 222 -19.09 4.35 2.23
CA ARG A 222 -19.91 4.67 3.42
C ARG A 222 -20.48 6.09 3.36
N HIS A 223 -19.78 6.97 2.67
CA HIS A 223 -20.19 8.35 2.44
C HIS A 223 -20.32 8.62 0.94
N ARG A 224 -21.54 8.90 0.50
CA ARG A 224 -21.78 9.24 -0.89
C ARG A 224 -20.97 10.47 -1.28
N LEU A 225 -20.35 10.42 -2.46
CA LEU A 225 -19.58 11.56 -2.99
C LEU A 225 -20.48 12.77 -3.23
N PRO A 226 -19.91 14.00 -3.19
CA PRO A 226 -20.62 15.21 -3.63
C PRO A 226 -21.15 15.05 -5.06
N ALA A 227 -22.33 15.61 -5.32
CA ALA A 227 -23.01 15.50 -6.62
C ALA A 227 -22.14 16.02 -7.79
N GLU A 228 -21.31 17.02 -7.54
CA GLU A 228 -20.39 17.57 -8.55
C GLU A 228 -19.35 16.53 -8.98
N LYS A 229 -18.83 15.75 -8.04
CA LYS A 229 -17.87 14.67 -8.33
C LYS A 229 -18.50 13.50 -9.07
N GLU A 230 -19.75 13.15 -8.70
CA GLU A 230 -20.52 12.14 -9.43
C GLU A 230 -20.78 12.59 -10.88
N ALA A 231 -21.17 13.85 -11.05
CA ALA A 231 -21.46 14.42 -12.38
C ALA A 231 -20.18 14.56 -13.24
N GLU A 232 -19.04 14.93 -12.66
CA GLU A 232 -17.75 15.08 -13.36
C GLU A 232 -17.36 13.82 -14.14
N LEU A 233 -17.57 12.64 -13.53
CA LEU A 233 -17.17 11.35 -14.09
C LEU A 233 -18.36 10.47 -14.48
N ASN A 234 -19.61 10.99 -14.40
CA ASN A 234 -20.82 10.21 -14.61
C ASN A 234 -20.85 8.92 -13.75
N LEU A 235 -20.53 9.05 -12.45
CA LEU A 235 -20.42 7.92 -11.53
C LEU A 235 -21.78 7.38 -11.12
N GLN A 236 -21.90 6.05 -11.07
CA GLN A 236 -23.04 5.36 -10.50
C GLN A 236 -22.72 4.92 -9.06
N TYR A 237 -23.48 5.46 -8.10
CA TYR A 237 -23.39 5.07 -6.69
C TYR A 237 -24.14 3.77 -6.41
N HIS A 238 -23.55 2.92 -5.57
CA HIS A 238 -24.15 1.69 -5.05
C HIS A 238 -24.23 1.75 -3.52
N GLU A 239 -25.42 1.54 -2.96
CA GLU A 239 -25.62 1.55 -1.50
C GLU A 239 -24.92 0.37 -0.81
N THR A 240 -24.81 -0.76 -1.49
CA THR A 240 -24.19 -1.98 -0.93
C THR A 240 -23.06 -2.48 -1.83
N VAL A 241 -22.12 -3.18 -1.22
CA VAL A 241 -21.03 -3.84 -1.95
C VAL A 241 -21.59 -4.88 -2.91
N GLU A 242 -22.61 -5.64 -2.50
CA GLU A 242 -23.25 -6.66 -3.31
C GLU A 242 -23.84 -6.10 -4.60
N SER A 243 -24.49 -4.94 -4.52
CA SER A 243 -25.08 -4.29 -5.71
C SER A 243 -24.01 -3.84 -6.69
N LEU A 244 -22.84 -3.43 -6.20
CA LEU A 244 -21.68 -3.06 -7.03
C LEU A 244 -21.07 -4.30 -7.71
N VAL A 245 -20.73 -5.34 -6.92
CA VAL A 245 -20.02 -6.50 -7.46
C VAL A 245 -20.88 -7.33 -8.44
N GLY A 246 -22.21 -7.25 -8.32
CA GLY A 246 -23.14 -7.92 -9.23
C GLY A 246 -23.22 -7.32 -10.63
N VAL A 247 -22.74 -6.09 -10.85
CA VAL A 247 -22.80 -5.41 -12.15
C VAL A 247 -21.41 -5.15 -12.76
N CYS A 248 -20.36 -5.08 -11.95
CA CYS A 248 -19.04 -4.71 -12.42
C CYS A 248 -18.29 -5.87 -13.09
N ASP A 249 -17.67 -5.60 -14.23
CA ASP A 249 -16.72 -6.47 -14.90
C ASP A 249 -15.35 -6.44 -14.23
N VAL A 250 -15.00 -5.28 -13.67
CA VAL A 250 -13.77 -5.07 -12.90
C VAL A 250 -14.11 -4.43 -11.56
N ILE A 251 -13.66 -5.04 -10.49
CA ILE A 251 -13.90 -4.61 -9.11
C ILE A 251 -12.54 -4.24 -8.48
N ASN A 252 -12.41 -3.00 -8.04
CA ASN A 252 -11.24 -2.52 -7.32
C ASN A 252 -11.53 -2.37 -5.83
N ILE A 253 -10.63 -2.82 -4.98
CA ILE A 253 -10.69 -2.67 -3.53
C ILE A 253 -9.78 -1.51 -3.11
N SER A 254 -10.38 -0.44 -2.58
CA SER A 254 -9.68 0.74 -2.04
C SER A 254 -10.08 1.06 -0.59
N CYS A 255 -10.90 0.22 0.05
CA CYS A 255 -11.28 0.41 1.44
C CYS A 255 -10.13 0.04 2.38
N PRO A 256 -10.01 0.71 3.55
CA PRO A 256 -9.05 0.31 4.57
C PRO A 256 -9.42 -1.03 5.20
N LEU A 257 -8.44 -1.68 5.84
CA LEU A 257 -8.68 -2.88 6.64
C LEU A 257 -9.28 -2.48 8.00
N HIS A 258 -10.45 -2.99 8.27
CA HIS A 258 -11.19 -2.89 9.52
C HIS A 258 -11.78 -4.25 9.88
N PRO A 259 -12.26 -4.49 11.10
CA PRO A 259 -13.00 -5.71 11.41
C PRO A 259 -14.19 -5.96 10.48
N GLU A 260 -14.83 -4.90 9.99
CA GLU A 260 -15.96 -4.96 9.06
C GLU A 260 -15.56 -5.27 7.61
N THR A 261 -14.29 -5.06 7.25
CA THR A 261 -13.76 -5.29 5.90
C THR A 261 -12.81 -6.48 5.85
N GLU A 262 -12.40 -7.04 6.99
CA GLU A 262 -11.62 -8.27 7.06
C GLU A 262 -12.43 -9.42 6.47
N HIS A 263 -11.83 -10.12 5.51
CA HIS A 263 -12.49 -11.19 4.74
C HIS A 263 -13.83 -10.76 4.09
N LEU A 264 -13.96 -9.48 3.74
CA LEU A 264 -15.12 -8.98 2.98
C LEU A 264 -15.32 -9.80 1.69
N PHE A 265 -14.23 -10.07 0.95
CA PHE A 265 -14.27 -10.96 -0.22
C PHE A 265 -14.08 -12.42 0.20
N ASN A 266 -15.14 -12.96 0.80
CA ASN A 266 -15.31 -14.37 1.12
C ASN A 266 -16.10 -15.11 0.02
N GLU A 267 -16.37 -16.41 0.20
CA GLU A 267 -17.12 -17.21 -0.78
C GLU A 267 -18.52 -16.64 -1.08
N GLU A 268 -19.21 -16.11 -0.05
CA GLU A 268 -20.55 -15.57 -0.20
C GLU A 268 -20.58 -14.34 -1.11
N LEU A 269 -19.65 -13.37 -0.89
CA LEU A 269 -19.58 -12.18 -1.73
C LEU A 269 -19.05 -12.51 -3.13
N LEU A 270 -18.06 -13.40 -3.23
CA LEU A 270 -17.52 -13.82 -4.53
C LEU A 270 -18.60 -14.50 -5.40
N ALA A 271 -19.51 -15.27 -4.80
CA ALA A 271 -20.64 -15.88 -5.52
C ALA A 271 -21.64 -14.83 -6.06
N LYS A 272 -21.67 -13.61 -5.48
CA LYS A 272 -22.52 -12.49 -5.95
C LYS A 272 -21.86 -11.65 -7.04
N CYS A 273 -20.55 -11.82 -7.24
CA CYS A 273 -19.85 -11.14 -8.33
C CYS A 273 -20.39 -11.57 -9.69
N LYS A 274 -20.33 -10.66 -10.65
CA LYS A 274 -20.61 -11.00 -12.05
C LYS A 274 -19.69 -12.15 -12.47
N PRO A 275 -20.23 -13.28 -13.02
CA PRO A 275 -19.39 -14.39 -13.46
C PRO A 275 -18.32 -13.93 -14.46
N GLY A 276 -17.08 -14.27 -14.20
CA GLY A 276 -15.95 -13.84 -15.02
C GLY A 276 -15.42 -12.44 -14.71
N ALA A 277 -15.80 -11.83 -13.60
CA ALA A 277 -15.26 -10.54 -13.18
C ALA A 277 -13.75 -10.62 -12.87
N TYR A 278 -13.10 -9.47 -12.98
CA TYR A 278 -11.72 -9.25 -12.52
C TYR A 278 -11.72 -8.54 -11.17
N LEU A 279 -10.85 -8.96 -10.26
CA LEU A 279 -10.72 -8.36 -8.94
C LEU A 279 -9.32 -7.78 -8.75
N ILE A 280 -9.24 -6.52 -8.33
CA ILE A 280 -7.98 -5.80 -8.09
C ILE A 280 -7.90 -5.41 -6.61
N ASN A 281 -6.80 -5.74 -5.94
CA ASN A 281 -6.60 -5.40 -4.54
C ASN A 281 -5.22 -4.78 -4.29
N THR A 282 -5.20 -3.48 -4.10
CA THR A 282 -4.01 -2.73 -3.66
C THR A 282 -4.21 -2.13 -2.27
N ALA A 283 -5.26 -2.53 -1.56
CA ALA A 283 -5.56 -2.06 -0.21
C ALA A 283 -4.85 -2.89 0.86
N ARG A 284 -5.44 -4.03 1.27
CA ARG A 284 -4.83 -4.96 2.24
C ARG A 284 -5.18 -6.41 1.90
N GLY A 285 -4.21 -7.32 2.13
CA GLY A 285 -4.38 -8.74 1.81
C GLY A 285 -5.52 -9.40 2.58
N LYS A 286 -5.68 -9.06 3.86
CA LYS A 286 -6.74 -9.60 4.73
C LYS A 286 -8.18 -9.23 4.33
N ILE A 287 -8.39 -8.26 3.45
CA ILE A 287 -9.74 -7.95 2.95
C ILE A 287 -10.30 -9.10 2.10
N CYS A 288 -9.42 -9.93 1.55
CA CYS A 288 -9.78 -11.10 0.77
C CYS A 288 -9.48 -12.39 1.56
N ASP A 289 -10.46 -13.30 1.63
CA ASP A 289 -10.19 -14.68 2.03
C ASP A 289 -9.34 -15.34 0.94
N ARG A 290 -8.09 -15.67 1.30
CA ARG A 290 -7.09 -16.17 0.33
C ARG A 290 -7.49 -17.50 -0.32
N ALA A 291 -8.19 -18.38 0.41
CA ALA A 291 -8.62 -19.66 -0.11
C ALA A 291 -9.86 -19.50 -1.02
N ALA A 292 -10.77 -18.60 -0.65
CA ALA A 292 -11.94 -18.28 -1.47
C ALA A 292 -11.53 -17.65 -2.82
N ILE A 293 -10.54 -16.74 -2.83
CA ILE A 293 -9.99 -16.17 -4.08
C ILE A 293 -9.42 -17.25 -4.98
N ALA A 294 -8.60 -18.15 -4.44
CA ALA A 294 -8.00 -19.24 -5.25
C ALA A 294 -9.09 -20.12 -5.87
N ARG A 295 -10.09 -20.53 -5.08
CA ARG A 295 -11.23 -21.33 -5.59
C ARG A 295 -12.08 -20.59 -6.63
N ALA A 296 -12.29 -19.27 -6.46
CA ALA A 296 -13.03 -18.47 -7.44
C ALA A 296 -12.32 -18.37 -8.79
N LEU A 297 -10.99 -18.33 -8.80
CA LEU A 297 -10.19 -18.37 -10.02
C LEU A 297 -10.19 -19.78 -10.65
N GLU A 298 -10.05 -20.84 -9.86
CA GLU A 298 -10.09 -22.23 -10.33
C GLU A 298 -11.45 -22.60 -10.95
N SER A 299 -12.54 -22.11 -10.39
CA SER A 299 -13.90 -22.35 -10.88
C SER A 299 -14.28 -21.46 -12.07
N GLY A 300 -13.53 -20.38 -12.35
CA GLY A 300 -13.88 -19.39 -13.38
C GLY A 300 -14.93 -18.38 -12.91
N GLN A 301 -15.32 -18.36 -11.63
CA GLN A 301 -16.16 -17.31 -11.05
C GLN A 301 -15.48 -15.94 -11.19
N LEU A 302 -14.16 -15.88 -10.99
CA LEU A 302 -13.32 -14.76 -11.37
C LEU A 302 -12.49 -15.11 -12.60
N SER A 303 -12.38 -14.19 -13.54
CA SER A 303 -11.49 -14.31 -14.70
C SER A 303 -10.03 -14.00 -14.35
N GLY A 304 -9.80 -13.19 -13.34
CA GLY A 304 -8.45 -12.85 -12.89
C GLY A 304 -8.45 -12.10 -11.56
N TYR A 305 -7.32 -12.20 -10.87
CA TYR A 305 -7.02 -11.44 -9.66
C TYR A 305 -5.67 -10.76 -9.80
N ALA A 306 -5.62 -9.45 -9.64
CA ALA A 306 -4.36 -8.74 -9.53
C ALA A 306 -4.28 -8.03 -8.18
N GLY A 307 -3.13 -8.10 -7.54
CA GLY A 307 -2.96 -7.54 -6.22
C GLY A 307 -1.53 -7.13 -5.94
N ASP A 308 -1.40 -6.23 -4.98
CA ASP A 308 -0.12 -5.70 -4.54
C ASP A 308 0.13 -5.96 -3.05
N VAL A 309 -0.84 -6.56 -2.39
CA VAL A 309 -0.87 -6.74 -0.93
C VAL A 309 -1.07 -8.20 -0.57
N TRP A 310 -0.43 -8.62 0.50
CA TRP A 310 -0.36 -10.00 0.95
C TRP A 310 -0.67 -10.12 2.44
N PHE A 311 -0.99 -11.32 2.88
CA PHE A 311 -1.03 -11.65 4.29
C PHE A 311 -0.67 -13.14 4.50
N PRO A 312 0.36 -13.44 5.32
CA PRO A 312 1.31 -12.49 5.92
C PRO A 312 2.17 -11.76 4.87
N GLN A 313 2.86 -10.71 5.28
CA GLN A 313 3.77 -9.95 4.42
C GLN A 313 5.14 -9.80 5.12
N PRO A 314 6.26 -10.18 4.43
CA PRO A 314 6.33 -10.83 3.12
C PRO A 314 5.59 -12.15 3.05
N ALA A 315 5.03 -12.45 1.86
CA ALA A 315 4.31 -13.72 1.66
C ALA A 315 5.28 -14.91 1.65
N PRO A 316 5.00 -16.00 2.38
CA PRO A 316 5.80 -17.20 2.37
C PRO A 316 5.82 -17.85 0.97
N THR A 317 6.80 -18.73 0.74
CA THR A 317 7.00 -19.36 -0.58
C THR A 317 5.85 -20.27 -1.00
N ASP A 318 5.13 -20.83 -0.04
CA ASP A 318 3.97 -21.70 -0.22
C ASP A 318 2.62 -20.97 -0.19
N HIS A 319 2.62 -19.63 -0.18
CA HIS A 319 1.39 -18.86 -0.18
C HIS A 319 0.53 -19.20 -1.42
N PRO A 320 -0.77 -19.53 -1.29
CA PRO A 320 -1.60 -20.04 -2.38
C PRO A 320 -1.72 -19.06 -3.56
N TRP A 321 -1.64 -17.76 -3.31
CA TRP A 321 -1.69 -16.76 -4.39
C TRP A 321 -0.44 -16.74 -5.29
N ARG A 322 0.65 -17.44 -4.91
CA ARG A 322 1.83 -17.57 -5.79
C ARG A 322 1.61 -18.53 -6.94
N SER A 323 0.68 -19.49 -6.79
CA SER A 323 0.42 -20.56 -7.76
C SER A 323 -1.01 -20.57 -8.31
N MET A 324 -1.91 -19.69 -7.85
CA MET A 324 -3.25 -19.59 -8.39
C MET A 324 -3.25 -19.18 -9.87
N PRO A 325 -4.24 -19.63 -10.67
CA PRO A 325 -4.29 -19.28 -12.07
C PRO A 325 -4.66 -17.80 -12.28
N ASN A 326 -4.31 -17.25 -13.43
CA ASN A 326 -4.75 -15.93 -13.91
C ASN A 326 -4.56 -14.81 -12.90
N HIS A 327 -3.38 -14.74 -12.28
CA HIS A 327 -3.07 -13.70 -11.31
C HIS A 327 -1.98 -12.73 -11.80
N GLY A 328 -2.04 -11.49 -11.31
CA GLY A 328 -1.02 -10.46 -11.51
C GLY A 328 -0.61 -9.87 -10.15
N MET A 329 0.19 -10.62 -9.38
CA MET A 329 0.61 -10.20 -8.03
C MET A 329 1.95 -9.47 -8.04
N THR A 330 2.03 -8.36 -7.30
CA THR A 330 3.25 -7.58 -7.08
C THR A 330 3.62 -7.53 -5.58
N PRO A 331 4.88 -7.23 -5.22
CA PRO A 331 5.34 -7.35 -3.83
C PRO A 331 5.15 -6.05 -3.03
N HIS A 332 3.94 -5.49 -3.03
CA HIS A 332 3.54 -4.27 -2.33
C HIS A 332 4.35 -3.03 -2.78
N THR A 333 4.44 -2.84 -4.09
CA THR A 333 5.22 -1.75 -4.71
C THR A 333 4.37 -0.64 -5.35
N SER A 334 3.05 -0.78 -5.34
CA SER A 334 2.15 0.21 -5.97
C SER A 334 2.36 1.64 -5.45
N GLY A 335 2.68 1.77 -4.16
CA GLY A 335 2.93 3.04 -3.51
C GLY A 335 4.40 3.45 -3.41
N THR A 336 5.33 2.75 -4.08
CA THR A 336 6.79 2.94 -3.91
C THR A 336 7.50 3.39 -5.19
N THR A 337 6.83 4.11 -6.08
CA THR A 337 7.50 4.73 -7.22
C THR A 337 8.52 5.76 -6.74
N LEU A 338 9.54 6.08 -7.54
CA LEU A 338 10.52 7.13 -7.20
C LEU A 338 9.85 8.45 -6.82
N SER A 339 8.76 8.80 -7.52
CA SER A 339 7.96 9.99 -7.20
C SER A 339 7.25 9.89 -5.85
N ALA A 340 6.75 8.71 -5.48
CA ALA A 340 6.14 8.49 -4.15
C ALA A 340 7.19 8.54 -3.04
N GLN A 341 8.36 7.93 -3.27
CA GLN A 341 9.48 7.94 -2.33
C GLN A 341 9.90 9.36 -1.96
N THR A 342 10.05 10.24 -2.94
CA THR A 342 10.34 11.65 -2.69
C THR A 342 9.26 12.30 -1.82
N ARG A 343 7.99 12.04 -2.11
CA ARG A 343 6.88 12.64 -1.35
C ARG A 343 6.80 12.14 0.08
N TYR A 344 6.98 10.83 0.33
CA TYR A 344 6.92 10.37 1.72
C TYR A 344 8.19 10.70 2.51
N ALA A 345 9.36 10.75 1.90
CA ALA A 345 10.57 11.23 2.56
C ALA A 345 10.43 12.70 2.97
N ASP A 346 9.89 13.56 2.10
CA ASP A 346 9.61 14.96 2.42
C ASP A 346 8.57 15.10 3.54
N GLY A 347 7.49 14.33 3.47
CA GLY A 347 6.46 14.36 4.50
C GLY A 347 6.97 13.91 5.87
N VAL A 348 7.80 12.86 5.93
CA VAL A 348 8.47 12.45 7.17
C VAL A 348 9.35 13.57 7.72
N ARG A 349 10.13 14.23 6.86
CA ARG A 349 10.97 15.35 7.27
C ARG A 349 10.12 16.53 7.78
N GLU A 350 9.01 16.87 7.12
CA GLU A 350 8.08 17.91 7.59
C GLU A 350 7.52 17.58 8.97
N ILE A 351 7.09 16.33 9.18
CA ILE A 351 6.59 15.86 10.48
C ILE A 351 7.66 16.05 11.58
N LEU A 352 8.89 15.61 11.31
CA LEU A 352 10.01 15.75 12.24
C LEU A 352 10.35 17.21 12.53
N GLU A 353 10.37 18.08 11.52
CA GLU A 353 10.57 19.52 11.70
C GLU A 353 9.49 20.11 12.62
N CYS A 354 8.22 19.84 12.35
CA CYS A 354 7.11 20.29 13.20
C CYS A 354 7.27 19.77 14.63
N PHE A 355 7.59 18.50 14.80
CA PHE A 355 7.74 17.89 16.14
C PHE A 355 8.89 18.50 16.94
N PHE A 356 10.07 18.68 16.33
CA PHE A 356 11.24 19.25 17.00
C PHE A 356 11.07 20.74 17.34
N ASP A 357 10.40 21.49 16.47
CA ASP A 357 10.21 22.93 16.62
C ASP A 357 8.94 23.25 17.47
N GLY A 358 8.21 22.23 17.95
CA GLY A 358 6.95 22.38 18.71
C GLY A 358 5.80 22.97 17.89
N ASN A 359 5.88 22.88 16.57
CA ASN A 359 4.84 23.32 15.66
C ASN A 359 3.75 22.23 15.50
N ARG A 360 2.54 22.66 15.12
CA ARG A 360 1.45 21.73 14.84
C ARG A 360 1.75 20.91 13.59
N ILE A 361 1.73 19.57 13.72
CA ILE A 361 1.71 18.65 12.60
C ILE A 361 0.37 18.81 11.86
N ARG A 362 0.37 18.65 10.56
CA ARG A 362 -0.86 18.75 9.75
C ARG A 362 -1.93 17.78 10.24
N GLU A 363 -3.17 18.25 10.29
CA GLU A 363 -4.29 17.44 10.76
C GLU A 363 -4.52 16.19 9.90
N GLU A 364 -4.29 16.29 8.59
CA GLU A 364 -4.41 15.16 7.67
C GLU A 364 -3.38 14.05 7.89
N TYR A 365 -2.27 14.32 8.57
CA TYR A 365 -1.26 13.33 8.94
C TYR A 365 -1.56 12.63 10.27
N MET A 366 -2.39 13.24 11.12
CA MET A 366 -2.67 12.73 12.47
C MET A 366 -3.59 11.51 12.43
N ILE A 367 -3.21 10.46 13.17
CA ILE A 367 -4.02 9.26 13.41
C ILE A 367 -4.34 9.17 14.91
N VAL A 368 -3.34 9.27 15.76
CA VAL A 368 -3.49 9.33 17.22
C VAL A 368 -2.78 10.57 17.73
N SER A 369 -3.42 11.32 18.60
CA SER A 369 -2.81 12.44 19.34
C SER A 369 -3.48 12.67 20.68
N GLY A 370 -2.67 12.91 21.72
CA GLY A 370 -3.16 13.15 23.06
C GLY A 370 -4.03 12.00 23.59
N GLY A 371 -3.65 10.76 23.34
CA GLY A 371 -4.31 9.56 23.84
C GLY A 371 -5.66 9.22 23.17
N LYS A 372 -5.95 9.75 21.99
CA LYS A 372 -7.19 9.47 21.24
C LYS A 372 -6.98 9.51 19.72
N LEU A 373 -7.88 8.88 18.98
CA LEU A 373 -7.93 9.05 17.53
C LEU A 373 -8.14 10.53 17.17
N ALA A 374 -7.36 11.04 16.23
CA ALA A 374 -7.30 12.46 15.92
C ALA A 374 -7.06 12.68 14.41
N GLY A 375 -7.43 13.90 13.95
CA GLY A 375 -7.19 14.34 12.58
C GLY A 375 -8.11 13.73 11.53
N ALA A 376 -7.90 14.12 10.27
CA ALA A 376 -8.70 13.68 9.15
C ALA A 376 -8.42 12.22 8.74
N GLY A 377 -7.27 11.67 9.10
CA GLY A 377 -6.91 10.27 8.87
C GLY A 377 -7.59 9.31 9.83
N ALA A 378 -7.97 9.76 11.02
CA ALA A 378 -8.53 8.93 12.07
C ALA A 378 -9.86 8.26 11.71
N HIS A 379 -10.64 8.82 10.79
CA HIS A 379 -11.88 8.20 10.31
C HIS A 379 -11.67 6.89 9.54
N ALA A 380 -10.43 6.65 9.07
CA ALA A 380 -10.06 5.40 8.42
C ALA A 380 -9.75 4.29 9.44
N TYR A 381 -9.69 4.61 10.73
CA TYR A 381 -9.37 3.67 11.81
C TYR A 381 -10.47 3.69 12.88
N SER A 382 -10.68 2.57 13.53
CA SER A 382 -11.54 2.48 14.72
C SER A 382 -10.71 2.01 15.92
N ALA A 383 -11.01 2.52 17.09
CA ALA A 383 -10.42 2.03 18.33
C ALA A 383 -10.76 0.55 18.49
N GLY A 384 -9.77 -0.28 18.77
CA GLY A 384 -9.92 -1.74 18.85
C GLY A 384 -9.62 -2.51 17.55
N THR A 385 -9.17 -1.84 16.50
CA THR A 385 -8.56 -2.48 15.32
C THR A 385 -7.10 -2.84 15.57
N ALA A 386 -6.78 -3.22 16.80
CA ALA A 386 -5.47 -3.79 17.09
C ALA A 386 -5.20 -4.90 16.09
N THR A 387 -4.11 -4.78 15.41
CA THR A 387 -3.66 -5.72 14.40
C THR A 387 -3.24 -7.02 15.09
N ASP A 388 -4.18 -7.91 15.23
CA ASP A 388 -3.95 -9.28 15.68
C ASP A 388 -3.09 -10.09 14.67
N GLY A 389 -2.77 -9.46 13.54
CA GLY A 389 -1.95 -10.02 12.49
C GLY A 389 -0.47 -10.23 12.83
N SER A 390 0.04 -9.61 13.91
CA SER A 390 1.45 -9.74 14.28
C SER A 390 1.77 -11.11 14.90
N GLU A 391 0.88 -11.67 15.71
CA GLU A 391 1.09 -13.01 16.30
C GLU A 391 0.92 -14.11 15.25
N GLU A 392 -0.05 -14.01 14.35
CA GLU A 392 -0.21 -14.95 13.24
C GLU A 392 0.94 -14.84 12.23
N ALA A 393 1.40 -13.64 11.90
CA ALA A 393 2.54 -13.44 11.01
C ALA A 393 3.86 -13.97 11.62
N ALA A 394 4.07 -13.79 12.92
CA ALA A 394 5.21 -14.33 13.65
C ALA A 394 5.15 -15.86 13.75
N ASN A 395 3.98 -16.43 14.05
CA ASN A 395 3.77 -17.89 14.13
C ASN A 395 3.88 -18.59 12.77
N PHE A 396 3.60 -17.90 11.66
CA PHE A 396 3.75 -18.46 10.31
C PHE A 396 5.22 -18.54 9.84
N ARG A 397 6.10 -17.70 10.38
CA ARG A 397 7.54 -17.66 10.05
C ARG A 397 8.40 -18.59 10.90
N SER A 398 7.89 -19.04 12.05
CA SER A 398 8.57 -19.97 12.95
C SER A 398 8.34 -21.45 12.61
N LYS A 399 7.58 -21.75 11.57
CA LYS A 399 7.39 -23.10 11.02
C LYS A 399 8.02 -23.22 9.63
#